data_f88785ea49cd0e40ae71d44a0bb786f5
#
_entry.id   f88785ea49cd0e40ae71d44a0bb786f5
#
_cell.length_a   1.000
_cell.length_b   1.000
_cell.length_c   1.000
_cell.angle_alpha   90.00
_cell.angle_beta   90.00
_cell.angle_gamma   90.00
#
_symmetry.space_group_name_H-M   'P 1'
#
loop_
_entity.id
_entity.type
_entity.pdbx_description
1 polymer ?
#
loop_
_entity_poly.entity_id
_entity_poly.type
_entity_poly.pdbx_seq_one_letter_code
_entity_poly.pdbx_strand_id
1 'polypeptide(L)'
;MDTRDNIINRDLIIGWATIVIVLFAAYFGEVLKGERTWLYLIIFMLFTGIPQIVATFIYKKNPSSYNLRYIIVIGYFFMYTFAMITGSTFLVFTYVLPLVSFLILYHQERLILYTGIASFLVNVLYVIIQIINDRVTLSNTKDMEIQFALLALCFSGGYVSAKLYGSITKSNNEYIAMLDDKTKELQRMTFQTINTIANTIDAKDEYTKGHSYRVAQYSQMLARELGMSEDEAKNVHAVALLHDIGKIGVPDSILNKPGRLTDEEYAIMKKHPVIGAEILKDINILDGLDIGAK
;
A
#
# COMPACT_ATOMS: atom_id res chain seq x y z
N MET A 1 -4.46 1.56 -5.80
CA MET A 1 -3.67 1.26 -7.02
C MET A 1 -2.93 2.48 -7.52
N ASP A 2 -3.53 3.66 -7.47
CA ASP A 2 -3.00 4.92 -8.00
C ASP A 2 -1.70 5.42 -7.32
N THR A 3 -1.62 5.35 -6.00
CA THR A 3 -0.46 5.84 -5.24
C THR A 3 0.80 4.98 -5.41
N ARG A 4 0.65 3.66 -5.56
CA ARG A 4 1.78 2.74 -5.73
C ARG A 4 2.46 2.90 -7.09
N ASP A 5 1.68 2.89 -8.17
CA ASP A 5 2.23 3.04 -9.53
C ASP A 5 2.88 4.42 -9.70
N ASN A 6 2.36 5.46 -9.06
CA ASN A 6 2.99 6.77 -9.01
C ASN A 6 4.38 6.72 -8.36
N ILE A 7 4.50 6.11 -7.19
CA ILE A 7 5.79 5.99 -6.47
C ILE A 7 6.79 5.21 -7.32
N ILE A 8 6.40 4.05 -7.86
CA ILE A 8 7.27 3.22 -8.69
C ILE A 8 7.73 4.00 -9.93
N ASN A 9 6.81 4.61 -10.66
CA ASN A 9 7.12 5.37 -11.87
C ASN A 9 8.07 6.53 -11.58
N ARG A 10 7.88 7.26 -10.48
CA ARG A 10 8.78 8.34 -10.05
C ARG A 10 10.19 7.83 -9.80
N ASP A 11 10.30 6.80 -8.98
CA ASP A 11 11.60 6.30 -8.54
C ASP A 11 12.38 5.67 -9.70
N LEU A 12 11.68 5.04 -10.65
CA LEU A 12 12.29 4.51 -11.86
C LEU A 12 12.78 5.61 -12.83
N ILE A 13 12.01 6.68 -13.02
CA ILE A 13 12.43 7.81 -13.84
C ILE A 13 13.67 8.47 -13.23
N ILE A 14 13.70 8.66 -11.90
CA ILE A 14 14.85 9.23 -11.20
C ILE A 14 16.06 8.30 -11.33
N GLY A 15 15.90 7.00 -11.06
CA GLY A 15 16.96 6.01 -11.17
C GLY A 15 17.53 5.94 -12.58
N TRP A 16 16.68 5.91 -13.59
CA TRP A 16 17.12 5.93 -14.98
C TRP A 16 17.85 7.23 -15.34
N ALA A 17 17.32 8.40 -14.93
CA ALA A 17 18.00 9.68 -15.15
C ALA A 17 19.39 9.71 -14.51
N THR A 18 19.55 9.16 -13.31
CA THR A 18 20.85 9.03 -12.64
C THR A 18 21.83 8.22 -13.48
N ILE A 19 21.39 7.09 -14.01
CA ILE A 19 22.24 6.24 -14.86
C ILE A 19 22.65 6.97 -16.16
N VAL A 20 21.71 7.68 -16.81
CA VAL A 20 22.00 8.48 -18.01
C VAL A 20 23.02 9.57 -17.70
N ILE A 21 22.94 10.26 -16.57
CA ILE A 21 23.90 11.29 -16.15
C ILE A 21 25.28 10.69 -15.93
N VAL A 22 25.37 9.56 -15.24
CA VAL A 22 26.64 8.87 -14.98
C VAL A 22 27.31 8.43 -16.29
N LEU A 23 26.52 7.83 -17.20
CA LEU A 23 27.04 7.40 -18.51
C LEU A 23 27.44 8.58 -19.38
N PHE A 24 26.67 9.68 -19.34
CA PHE A 24 27.02 10.91 -20.05
C PHE A 24 28.37 11.44 -19.56
N ALA A 25 28.59 11.50 -18.24
CA ALA A 25 29.86 11.96 -17.68
C ALA A 25 31.05 11.05 -18.11
N ALA A 26 30.85 9.73 -18.12
CA ALA A 26 31.85 8.77 -18.57
C ALA A 26 32.21 8.98 -20.06
N TYR A 27 31.20 9.04 -20.95
CA TYR A 27 31.41 9.22 -22.40
C TYR A 27 31.94 10.62 -22.74
N PHE A 28 31.55 11.64 -22.00
CA PHE A 28 32.12 12.97 -22.13
C PHE A 28 33.61 12.96 -21.81
N GLY A 29 34.03 12.23 -20.74
CA GLY A 29 35.44 12.02 -20.42
C GLY A 29 36.22 11.34 -21.55
N GLU A 30 35.65 10.30 -22.23
CA GLU A 30 36.27 9.64 -23.39
C GLU A 30 36.45 10.59 -24.59
N VAL A 31 35.46 11.49 -24.81
CA VAL A 31 35.54 12.52 -25.86
C VAL A 31 36.62 13.54 -25.54
N LEU A 32 36.76 13.98 -24.29
CA LEU A 32 37.82 14.91 -23.90
C LEU A 32 39.22 14.33 -24.04
N LYS A 33 39.35 13.01 -23.84
CA LYS A 33 40.63 12.29 -24.08
C LYS A 33 40.91 12.03 -25.57
N GLY A 34 39.99 12.36 -26.46
CA GLY A 34 40.13 12.06 -27.90
C GLY A 34 39.88 10.60 -28.28
N GLU A 35 39.40 9.79 -27.33
CA GLU A 35 39.10 8.36 -27.57
C GLU A 35 37.81 8.17 -28.37
N ARG A 36 36.90 9.19 -28.32
CA ARG A 36 35.64 9.22 -29.08
C ARG A 36 35.36 10.57 -29.68
N THR A 37 34.47 10.61 -30.66
CA THR A 37 34.04 11.83 -31.34
C THR A 37 32.85 12.49 -30.66
N TRP A 38 32.68 13.81 -30.83
CA TRP A 38 31.51 14.55 -30.40
C TRP A 38 30.20 13.99 -31.00
N LEU A 39 30.24 13.49 -32.22
CA LEU A 39 29.10 12.85 -32.87
C LEU A 39 28.60 11.66 -32.07
N TYR A 40 29.50 10.86 -31.50
CA TYR A 40 29.16 9.74 -30.63
C TYR A 40 28.33 10.17 -29.41
N LEU A 41 28.76 11.25 -28.73
CA LEU A 41 28.06 11.79 -27.56
C LEU A 41 26.66 12.34 -27.94
N ILE A 42 26.55 12.98 -29.11
CA ILE A 42 25.26 13.46 -29.63
C ILE A 42 24.31 12.29 -29.88
N ILE A 43 24.78 11.23 -30.55
CA ILE A 43 23.99 10.03 -30.82
C ILE A 43 23.56 9.38 -29.51
N PHE A 44 24.46 9.25 -28.53
CA PHE A 44 24.13 8.74 -27.20
C PHE A 44 22.99 9.54 -26.56
N MET A 45 23.07 10.88 -26.56
CA MET A 45 22.03 11.74 -25.99
C MET A 45 20.68 11.64 -26.72
N LEU A 46 20.70 11.43 -28.03
CA LEU A 46 19.46 11.21 -28.80
C LEU A 46 18.78 9.89 -28.39
N PHE A 47 19.55 8.81 -28.30
CA PHE A 47 19.02 7.47 -27.96
C PHE A 47 18.59 7.34 -26.50
N THR A 48 19.19 8.09 -25.58
CA THR A 48 18.89 8.00 -24.13
C THR A 48 18.07 9.16 -23.63
N GLY A 49 18.38 10.38 -24.05
CA GLY A 49 17.75 11.60 -23.56
C GLY A 49 16.33 11.79 -24.07
N ILE A 50 16.07 11.52 -25.37
CA ILE A 50 14.71 11.66 -25.91
C ILE A 50 13.71 10.74 -25.21
N PRO A 51 13.94 9.41 -25.07
CA PRO A 51 13.03 8.55 -24.33
C PRO A 51 12.85 8.98 -22.86
N GLN A 52 13.90 9.47 -22.21
CA GLN A 52 13.86 9.98 -20.84
C GLN A 52 12.97 11.21 -20.72
N ILE A 53 13.07 12.16 -21.64
CA ILE A 53 12.23 13.37 -21.69
C ILE A 53 10.77 12.98 -21.91
N VAL A 54 10.51 12.07 -22.85
CA VAL A 54 9.15 11.58 -23.13
C VAL A 54 8.55 10.90 -21.89
N ALA A 55 9.30 10.03 -21.24
CA ALA A 55 8.85 9.37 -20.00
C ALA A 55 8.53 10.38 -18.89
N THR A 56 9.40 11.38 -18.70
CA THR A 56 9.22 12.44 -17.71
C THR A 56 8.00 13.32 -18.03
N PHE A 57 7.76 13.63 -19.28
CA PHE A 57 6.60 14.40 -19.73
C PHE A 57 5.29 13.65 -19.46
N ILE A 58 5.24 12.35 -19.81
CA ILE A 58 4.08 11.49 -19.56
C ILE A 58 3.83 11.36 -18.07
N TYR A 59 4.88 11.16 -17.26
CA TYR A 59 4.79 11.10 -15.81
C TYR A 59 4.17 12.39 -15.23
N LYS A 60 4.62 13.57 -15.66
CA LYS A 60 4.05 14.86 -15.21
C LYS A 60 2.58 15.00 -15.54
N LYS A 61 2.13 14.45 -16.67
CA LYS A 61 0.73 14.51 -17.10
C LYS A 61 -0.15 13.48 -16.40
N ASN A 62 0.35 12.27 -16.19
CA ASN A 62 -0.35 11.18 -15.52
C ASN A 62 0.66 10.29 -14.74
N PRO A 63 0.94 10.61 -13.46
CA PRO A 63 1.94 9.92 -12.65
C PRO A 63 1.69 8.42 -12.47
N SER A 64 0.43 8.00 -12.45
CA SER A 64 0.03 6.60 -12.25
C SER A 64 -0.20 5.84 -13.56
N SER A 65 0.26 6.38 -14.71
CA SER A 65 0.05 5.74 -16.02
C SER A 65 0.65 4.35 -16.09
N TYR A 66 -0.20 3.36 -16.39
CA TYR A 66 0.23 1.97 -16.61
C TYR A 66 1.20 1.83 -17.79
N ASN A 67 1.02 2.63 -18.84
CA ASN A 67 1.84 2.55 -20.06
C ASN A 67 3.25 3.11 -19.87
N LEU A 68 3.48 3.90 -18.83
CA LEU A 68 4.78 4.52 -18.55
C LEU A 68 5.87 3.47 -18.34
N ARG A 69 5.54 2.32 -17.74
CA ARG A 69 6.47 1.19 -17.55
C ARG A 69 7.08 0.67 -18.84
N TYR A 70 6.28 0.58 -19.90
CA TYR A 70 6.80 0.13 -21.21
C TYR A 70 7.73 1.15 -21.82
N ILE A 71 7.42 2.43 -21.68
CA ILE A 71 8.24 3.52 -22.21
C ILE A 71 9.59 3.56 -21.50
N ILE A 72 9.59 3.41 -20.17
CA ILE A 72 10.81 3.35 -19.36
C ILE A 72 11.66 2.15 -19.78
N VAL A 73 11.05 0.96 -19.88
CA VAL A 73 11.76 -0.27 -20.26
C VAL A 73 12.33 -0.18 -21.68
N ILE A 74 11.55 0.28 -22.64
CA ILE A 74 11.98 0.45 -24.03
C ILE A 74 13.11 1.48 -24.12
N GLY A 75 12.96 2.63 -23.47
CA GLY A 75 13.98 3.67 -23.47
C GLY A 75 15.27 3.21 -22.81
N TYR A 76 15.18 2.49 -21.69
CA TYR A 76 16.35 1.89 -21.05
C TYR A 76 17.02 0.85 -21.97
N PHE A 77 16.21 0.06 -22.67
CA PHE A 77 16.70 -0.96 -23.58
C PHE A 77 17.45 -0.36 -24.79
N PHE A 78 17.00 0.78 -25.28
CA PHE A 78 17.75 1.54 -26.29
C PHE A 78 19.12 1.99 -25.76
N MET A 79 19.18 2.52 -24.55
CA MET A 79 20.43 2.88 -23.88
C MET A 79 21.36 1.67 -23.75
N TYR A 80 20.84 0.55 -23.26
CA TYR A 80 21.58 -0.70 -23.10
C TYR A 80 22.15 -1.19 -24.44
N THR A 81 21.31 -1.24 -25.47
CA THR A 81 21.71 -1.68 -26.82
C THR A 81 22.81 -0.78 -27.40
N PHE A 82 22.64 0.54 -27.26
CA PHE A 82 23.67 1.49 -27.69
C PHE A 82 24.99 1.25 -26.96
N ALA A 83 24.94 1.14 -25.64
CA ALA A 83 26.14 0.89 -24.85
C ALA A 83 26.81 -0.45 -25.21
N MET A 84 26.04 -1.52 -25.46
CA MET A 84 26.56 -2.82 -25.86
C MET A 84 27.28 -2.79 -27.21
N ILE A 85 26.67 -2.13 -28.21
CA ILE A 85 27.26 -2.10 -29.58
C ILE A 85 28.51 -1.21 -29.63
N THR A 86 28.53 -0.14 -28.83
CA THR A 86 29.57 0.89 -28.88
C THR A 86 30.62 0.77 -27.78
N GLY A 87 30.36 -0.07 -26.77
CA GLY A 87 31.25 -0.25 -25.63
C GLY A 87 32.61 -0.83 -26.00
N SER A 88 33.63 -0.35 -25.32
CA SER A 88 35.02 -0.82 -25.49
C SER A 88 35.37 -2.01 -24.60
N THR A 89 34.52 -2.34 -23.64
CA THR A 89 34.73 -3.40 -22.64
C THR A 89 33.56 -4.38 -22.59
N PHE A 90 33.85 -5.65 -22.25
CA PHE A 90 32.82 -6.67 -22.07
C PHE A 90 31.90 -6.40 -20.88
N LEU A 91 32.32 -5.59 -19.91
CA LEU A 91 31.56 -5.27 -18.72
C LEU A 91 30.27 -4.47 -19.00
N VAL A 92 30.09 -3.95 -20.20
CA VAL A 92 28.87 -3.17 -20.58
C VAL A 92 27.59 -3.97 -20.40
N PHE A 93 27.64 -5.31 -20.52
CA PHE A 93 26.46 -6.15 -20.26
C PHE A 93 25.88 -5.96 -18.85
N THR A 94 26.71 -5.55 -17.88
CA THR A 94 26.26 -5.32 -16.49
C THR A 94 25.21 -4.22 -16.36
N TYR A 95 25.08 -3.35 -17.37
CA TYR A 95 24.01 -2.33 -17.41
C TYR A 95 22.60 -2.94 -17.51
N VAL A 96 22.48 -4.24 -17.73
CA VAL A 96 21.21 -4.95 -17.62
C VAL A 96 20.74 -5.10 -16.16
N LEU A 97 21.65 -5.09 -15.17
CA LEU A 97 21.33 -5.32 -13.77
C LEU A 97 20.35 -4.29 -13.19
N PRO A 98 20.55 -2.98 -13.36
CA PRO A 98 19.56 -1.99 -12.94
C PRO A 98 18.22 -2.17 -13.65
N LEU A 99 18.21 -2.56 -14.93
CA LEU A 99 16.97 -2.82 -15.67
C LEU A 99 16.18 -3.97 -15.04
N VAL A 100 16.83 -5.10 -14.72
CA VAL A 100 16.16 -6.22 -14.04
C VAL A 100 15.62 -5.81 -12.68
N SER A 101 16.38 -5.02 -11.91
CA SER A 101 15.93 -4.49 -10.62
C SER A 101 14.67 -3.63 -10.77
N PHE A 102 14.60 -2.78 -11.80
CA PHE A 102 13.43 -1.99 -12.11
C PHE A 102 12.21 -2.85 -12.50
N LEU A 103 12.44 -3.89 -13.29
CA LEU A 103 11.38 -4.79 -13.74
C LEU A 103 10.74 -5.57 -12.59
N ILE A 104 11.52 -5.97 -11.58
CA ILE A 104 11.01 -6.64 -10.37
C ILE A 104 9.99 -5.77 -9.65
N LEU A 105 10.20 -4.44 -9.57
CA LEU A 105 9.30 -3.50 -8.91
C LEU A 105 7.90 -3.44 -9.55
N TYR A 106 7.81 -3.65 -10.86
CA TYR A 106 6.51 -3.70 -11.56
C TYR A 106 5.74 -5.00 -11.37
N HIS A 107 6.35 -6.04 -10.79
CA HIS A 107 5.77 -7.36 -10.55
C HIS A 107 5.16 -8.02 -11.81
N GLN A 108 5.75 -7.77 -12.97
CA GLN A 108 5.30 -8.30 -14.26
C GLN A 108 6.29 -9.34 -14.79
N GLU A 109 6.06 -10.61 -14.47
CA GLU A 109 6.90 -11.72 -14.91
C GLU A 109 7.07 -11.79 -16.44
N ARG A 110 5.99 -11.47 -17.19
CA ARG A 110 6.05 -11.45 -18.67
C ARG A 110 6.98 -10.37 -19.21
N LEU A 111 7.00 -9.19 -18.55
CA LEU A 111 7.86 -8.09 -18.94
C LEU A 111 9.34 -8.45 -18.73
N ILE A 112 9.65 -9.11 -17.61
CA ILE A 112 11.00 -9.63 -17.33
C ILE A 112 11.40 -10.66 -18.38
N LEU A 113 10.53 -11.60 -18.71
CA LEU A 113 10.80 -12.63 -19.72
C LEU A 113 11.09 -12.02 -21.09
N TYR A 114 10.24 -11.11 -21.58
CA TYR A 114 10.45 -10.47 -22.90
C TYR A 114 11.73 -9.63 -22.93
N THR A 115 12.00 -8.89 -21.86
CA THR A 115 13.23 -8.09 -21.75
C THR A 115 14.46 -8.98 -21.66
N GLY A 116 14.37 -10.14 -20.99
CA GLY A 116 15.43 -11.13 -20.92
C GLY A 116 15.76 -11.71 -22.29
N ILE A 117 14.75 -12.12 -23.04
CA ILE A 117 14.91 -12.63 -24.42
C ILE A 117 15.54 -11.55 -25.31
N ALA A 118 15.04 -10.32 -25.24
CA ALA A 118 15.55 -9.21 -26.02
C ALA A 118 17.02 -8.90 -25.66
N SER A 119 17.36 -8.88 -24.36
CA SER A 119 18.76 -8.69 -23.92
C SER A 119 19.66 -9.81 -24.38
N PHE A 120 19.21 -11.06 -24.35
CA PHE A 120 19.95 -12.20 -24.86
C PHE A 120 20.24 -12.03 -26.36
N LEU A 121 19.25 -11.66 -27.16
CA LEU A 121 19.43 -11.43 -28.61
C LEU A 121 20.41 -10.30 -28.92
N VAL A 122 20.37 -9.20 -28.14
CA VAL A 122 21.36 -8.10 -28.29
C VAL A 122 22.78 -8.59 -27.99
N ASN A 123 22.95 -9.43 -26.96
CA ASN A 123 24.27 -9.99 -26.63
C ASN A 123 24.76 -10.98 -27.71
N VAL A 124 23.88 -11.81 -28.27
CA VAL A 124 24.21 -12.68 -29.41
C VAL A 124 24.64 -11.84 -30.62
N LEU A 125 23.88 -10.79 -30.94
CA LEU A 125 24.23 -9.88 -32.04
C LEU A 125 25.61 -9.22 -31.80
N TYR A 126 25.88 -8.78 -30.58
CA TYR A 126 27.18 -8.24 -30.21
C TYR A 126 28.32 -9.23 -30.45
N VAL A 127 28.15 -10.49 -30.04
CA VAL A 127 29.16 -11.55 -30.28
C VAL A 127 29.38 -11.78 -31.77
N ILE A 128 28.31 -11.83 -32.56
CA ILE A 128 28.41 -11.99 -34.03
C ILE A 128 29.22 -10.83 -34.65
N ILE A 129 28.95 -9.59 -34.20
CA ILE A 129 29.70 -8.41 -34.66
C ILE A 129 31.20 -8.53 -34.32
N GLN A 130 31.52 -9.01 -33.09
CA GLN A 130 32.94 -9.22 -32.71
C GLN A 130 33.63 -10.31 -33.56
N ILE A 131 32.92 -11.39 -33.88
CA ILE A 131 33.43 -12.46 -34.76
C ILE A 131 33.70 -11.91 -36.17
N ILE A 132 32.75 -11.19 -36.77
CA ILE A 132 32.89 -10.62 -38.13
C ILE A 132 34.08 -9.65 -38.22
N ASN A 133 34.35 -8.93 -37.12
CA ASN A 133 35.44 -7.95 -37.08
C ASN A 133 36.80 -8.55 -36.64
N ASP A 134 36.94 -9.88 -36.57
CA ASP A 134 38.14 -10.60 -36.10
C ASP A 134 38.66 -10.12 -34.71
N ARG A 135 37.76 -9.69 -33.83
CA ARG A 135 38.11 -9.21 -32.50
C ARG A 135 37.98 -10.29 -31.40
N VAL A 136 37.70 -11.53 -31.80
CA VAL A 136 37.53 -12.64 -30.86
C VAL A 136 38.88 -13.25 -30.53
N THR A 137 39.25 -13.24 -29.24
CA THR A 137 40.43 -13.88 -28.68
C THR A 137 40.03 -14.96 -27.68
N LEU A 138 40.94 -15.87 -27.33
CA LEU A 138 40.71 -16.89 -26.29
C LEU A 138 40.32 -16.28 -24.94
N SER A 139 40.80 -15.10 -24.61
CA SER A 139 40.40 -14.36 -23.41
C SER A 139 38.95 -13.89 -23.49
N ASN A 140 38.56 -13.31 -24.62
CA ASN A 140 37.24 -12.77 -24.86
C ASN A 140 36.15 -13.83 -24.89
N THR A 141 36.45 -15.07 -25.32
CA THR A 141 35.47 -16.17 -25.32
C THR A 141 35.03 -16.55 -23.91
N LYS A 142 35.94 -16.59 -22.94
CA LYS A 142 35.60 -16.84 -21.53
C LYS A 142 34.72 -15.74 -20.95
N ASP A 143 35.02 -14.49 -21.28
CA ASP A 143 34.20 -13.35 -20.82
C ASP A 143 32.80 -13.42 -21.43
N MET A 144 32.63 -13.84 -22.66
CA MET A 144 31.35 -14.07 -23.32
C MET A 144 30.53 -15.18 -22.63
N GLU A 145 31.18 -16.31 -22.29
CA GLU A 145 30.53 -17.41 -21.56
C GLU A 145 29.99 -16.93 -20.20
N ILE A 146 30.82 -16.21 -19.45
CA ILE A 146 30.43 -15.63 -18.15
C ILE A 146 29.28 -14.64 -18.33
N GLN A 147 29.31 -13.80 -19.37
CA GLN A 147 28.25 -12.84 -19.70
C GLN A 147 26.90 -13.53 -19.91
N PHE A 148 26.83 -14.58 -20.71
CA PHE A 148 25.58 -15.31 -20.94
C PHE A 148 25.09 -16.04 -19.68
N ALA A 149 26.01 -16.63 -18.90
CA ALA A 149 25.65 -17.27 -17.62
C ALA A 149 25.07 -16.25 -16.64
N LEU A 150 25.68 -15.08 -16.50
CA LEU A 150 25.19 -14.02 -15.63
C LEU A 150 23.84 -13.44 -16.09
N LEU A 151 23.63 -13.27 -17.40
CA LEU A 151 22.33 -12.86 -17.94
C LEU A 151 21.25 -13.88 -17.59
N ALA A 152 21.52 -15.17 -17.80
CA ALA A 152 20.57 -16.23 -17.47
C ALA A 152 20.24 -16.23 -15.97
N LEU A 153 21.23 -16.09 -15.09
CA LEU A 153 21.03 -16.01 -13.63
C LEU A 153 20.22 -14.76 -13.23
N CYS A 154 20.55 -13.58 -13.80
CA CYS A 154 19.85 -12.34 -13.48
C CYS A 154 18.38 -12.39 -13.89
N PHE A 155 18.07 -12.85 -15.09
CA PHE A 155 16.69 -12.90 -15.55
C PHE A 155 15.88 -14.03 -14.91
N SER A 156 16.49 -15.19 -14.65
CA SER A 156 15.81 -16.26 -13.90
C SER A 156 15.54 -15.83 -12.45
N GLY A 157 16.52 -15.25 -11.78
CA GLY A 157 16.35 -14.69 -10.44
C GLY A 157 15.30 -13.56 -10.40
N GLY A 158 15.34 -12.65 -11.38
CA GLY A 158 14.35 -11.59 -11.53
C GLY A 158 12.94 -12.12 -11.76
N TYR A 159 12.78 -13.13 -12.61
CA TYR A 159 11.49 -13.79 -12.86
C TYR A 159 10.92 -14.43 -11.59
N VAL A 160 11.76 -15.22 -10.89
CA VAL A 160 11.34 -15.86 -9.62
C VAL A 160 10.97 -14.80 -8.58
N SER A 161 11.78 -13.75 -8.44
CA SER A 161 11.52 -12.64 -7.51
C SER A 161 10.20 -11.93 -7.82
N ALA A 162 9.93 -11.61 -9.07
CA ALA A 162 8.68 -10.95 -9.48
C ALA A 162 7.47 -11.85 -9.22
N LYS A 163 7.57 -13.14 -9.51
CA LYS A 163 6.51 -14.13 -9.26
C LYS A 163 6.21 -14.27 -7.76
N LEU A 164 7.25 -14.40 -6.93
CA LEU A 164 7.11 -14.47 -5.48
C LEU A 164 6.46 -13.20 -4.93
N TYR A 165 6.94 -12.05 -5.34
CA TYR A 165 6.44 -10.76 -4.88
C TYR A 165 4.99 -10.54 -5.29
N GLY A 166 4.61 -10.95 -6.51
CA GLY A 166 3.23 -10.94 -6.98
C GLY A 166 2.32 -11.83 -6.12
N SER A 167 2.78 -13.04 -5.77
CA SER A 167 2.07 -13.97 -4.91
C SER A 167 1.88 -13.40 -3.49
N ILE A 168 2.96 -12.86 -2.88
CA ILE A 168 2.92 -12.24 -1.55
C ILE A 168 1.96 -11.04 -1.54
N THR A 169 2.02 -10.18 -2.55
CA THR A 169 1.13 -9.02 -2.64
C THR A 169 -0.33 -9.43 -2.75
N LYS A 170 -0.63 -10.46 -3.54
CA LYS A 170 -1.98 -11.01 -3.66
C LYS A 170 -2.48 -11.55 -2.32
N SER A 171 -1.67 -12.37 -1.66
CA SER A 171 -2.01 -12.93 -0.33
C SER A 171 -2.23 -11.85 0.72
N ASN A 172 -1.37 -10.81 0.74
CA ASN A 172 -1.54 -9.67 1.66
C ASN A 172 -2.84 -8.91 1.40
N ASN A 173 -3.23 -8.68 0.14
CA ASN A 173 -4.48 -8.02 -0.19
C ASN A 173 -5.70 -8.83 0.25
N GLU A 174 -5.66 -10.16 0.07
CA GLU A 174 -6.70 -11.07 0.53
C GLU A 174 -6.80 -11.06 2.07
N TYR A 175 -5.65 -11.03 2.76
CA TYR A 175 -5.61 -10.95 4.21
C TYR A 175 -6.15 -9.62 4.75
N ILE A 176 -5.81 -8.49 4.11
CA ILE A 176 -6.35 -7.16 4.47
C ILE A 176 -7.88 -7.14 4.28
N ALA A 177 -8.38 -7.68 3.18
CA ALA A 177 -9.84 -7.76 2.95
C ALA A 177 -10.54 -8.62 4.00
N MET A 178 -9.94 -9.75 4.40
CA MET A 178 -10.46 -10.60 5.47
C MET A 178 -10.46 -9.90 6.83
N LEU A 179 -9.41 -9.13 7.15
CA LEU A 179 -9.35 -8.35 8.39
C LEU A 179 -10.43 -7.26 8.43
N ASP A 180 -10.65 -6.55 7.31
CA ASP A 180 -11.71 -5.54 7.21
C ASP A 180 -13.10 -6.15 7.44
N ASP A 181 -13.37 -7.31 6.84
CA ASP A 181 -14.63 -8.04 7.03
C ASP A 181 -14.81 -8.49 8.49
N LYS A 182 -13.75 -9.05 9.09
CA LYS A 182 -13.75 -9.44 10.51
C LYS A 182 -13.95 -8.27 11.45
N THR A 183 -13.36 -7.13 11.15
CA THR A 183 -13.54 -5.91 11.95
C THR A 183 -14.99 -5.45 11.90
N LYS A 184 -15.62 -5.44 10.72
CA LYS A 184 -17.05 -5.11 10.57
C LYS A 184 -17.96 -6.09 11.29
N GLU A 185 -17.65 -7.39 11.23
CA GLU A 185 -18.38 -8.44 11.94
C GLU A 185 -18.32 -8.19 13.47
N LEU A 186 -17.12 -7.94 14.02
CA LEU A 186 -16.94 -7.63 15.44
C LEU A 186 -17.70 -6.37 15.86
N GLN A 187 -17.65 -5.29 15.07
CA GLN A 187 -18.40 -4.07 15.36
C GLN A 187 -19.91 -4.34 15.40
N ARG A 188 -20.42 -5.14 14.45
CA ARG A 188 -21.83 -5.54 14.44
C ARG A 188 -22.20 -6.36 15.66
N MET A 189 -21.37 -7.34 16.05
CA MET A 189 -21.61 -8.16 17.24
C MET A 189 -21.58 -7.31 18.50
N THR A 190 -20.64 -6.38 18.64
CA THR A 190 -20.57 -5.44 19.78
C THR A 190 -21.86 -4.63 19.87
N PHE A 191 -22.32 -4.05 18.75
CA PHE A 191 -23.55 -3.27 18.72
C PHE A 191 -24.79 -4.11 19.08
N GLN A 192 -24.87 -5.34 18.57
CA GLN A 192 -25.95 -6.27 18.92
C GLN A 192 -25.94 -6.62 20.42
N THR A 193 -24.76 -6.83 21.01
CA THR A 193 -24.60 -7.10 22.44
C THR A 193 -25.09 -5.91 23.29
N ILE A 194 -24.68 -4.69 22.94
CA ILE A 194 -25.12 -3.46 23.64
C ILE A 194 -26.64 -3.32 23.58
N ASN A 195 -27.24 -3.50 22.39
CA ASN A 195 -28.70 -3.46 22.25
C ASN A 195 -29.41 -4.53 23.09
N THR A 196 -28.85 -5.75 23.14
CA THR A 196 -29.43 -6.84 23.93
C THR A 196 -29.39 -6.52 25.42
N ILE A 197 -28.27 -5.95 25.91
CA ILE A 197 -28.15 -5.50 27.31
C ILE A 197 -29.18 -4.40 27.60
N ALA A 198 -29.26 -3.35 26.75
CA ALA A 198 -30.23 -2.28 26.90
C ALA A 198 -31.67 -2.80 26.95
N ASN A 199 -32.04 -3.70 26.04
CA ASN A 199 -33.37 -4.33 26.01
C ASN A 199 -33.64 -5.17 27.26
N THR A 200 -32.62 -5.80 27.85
CA THR A 200 -32.75 -6.59 29.07
C THR A 200 -33.06 -5.68 30.27
N ILE A 201 -32.40 -4.51 30.33
CA ILE A 201 -32.68 -3.52 31.36
C ILE A 201 -34.06 -2.92 31.18
N ASP A 202 -34.41 -2.51 29.95
CA ASP A 202 -35.77 -1.99 29.65
C ASP A 202 -36.88 -3.01 29.97
N ALA A 203 -36.60 -4.32 29.83
CA ALA A 203 -37.57 -5.37 30.17
C ALA A 203 -37.75 -5.55 31.69
N LYS A 204 -36.75 -5.17 32.51
CA LYS A 204 -36.84 -5.19 33.97
C LYS A 204 -37.69 -4.04 34.52
N ASP A 205 -37.74 -2.91 33.80
CA ASP A 205 -38.46 -1.69 34.19
C ASP A 205 -39.71 -1.53 33.29
N GLU A 206 -40.88 -1.87 33.83
CA GLU A 206 -42.15 -1.84 33.07
C GLU A 206 -42.50 -0.45 32.53
N TYR A 207 -41.97 0.63 33.13
CA TYR A 207 -42.25 2.01 32.72
C TYR A 207 -41.33 2.51 31.59
N THR A 208 -40.21 1.84 31.34
CA THR A 208 -39.16 2.34 30.41
C THR A 208 -39.06 1.60 29.09
N LYS A 209 -40.04 0.76 28.75
CA LYS A 209 -40.00 -0.02 27.47
C LYS A 209 -39.67 0.86 26.25
N GLY A 210 -38.51 0.60 25.61
CA GLY A 210 -38.00 1.33 24.46
C GLY A 210 -37.53 2.76 24.79
N HIS A 211 -37.39 3.11 26.07
CA HIS A 211 -36.88 4.42 26.51
C HIS A 211 -35.40 4.56 26.13
N SER A 212 -34.58 3.61 26.49
CA SER A 212 -33.15 3.62 26.22
C SER A 212 -32.84 3.81 24.72
N TYR A 213 -33.62 3.17 23.86
CA TYR A 213 -33.49 3.33 22.39
C TYR A 213 -33.85 4.74 21.92
N ARG A 214 -34.97 5.32 22.43
CA ARG A 214 -35.36 6.70 22.07
C ARG A 214 -34.33 7.72 22.54
N VAL A 215 -33.85 7.59 23.77
CA VAL A 215 -32.77 8.45 24.30
C VAL A 215 -31.53 8.37 23.44
N ALA A 216 -31.07 7.15 23.08
CA ALA A 216 -29.91 6.95 22.23
C ALA A 216 -30.07 7.59 20.85
N GLN A 217 -31.25 7.44 20.21
CA GLN A 217 -31.54 8.09 18.93
C GLN A 217 -31.46 9.63 19.02
N TYR A 218 -32.12 10.22 20.01
CA TYR A 218 -32.09 11.68 20.15
C TYR A 218 -30.70 12.20 20.50
N SER A 219 -29.98 11.51 21.37
CA SER A 219 -28.57 11.85 21.69
C SER A 219 -27.66 11.80 20.48
N GLN A 220 -27.81 10.79 19.60
CA GLN A 220 -27.06 10.69 18.35
C GLN A 220 -27.39 11.80 17.36
N MET A 221 -28.68 12.14 17.21
CA MET A 221 -29.12 13.25 16.39
C MET A 221 -28.54 14.57 16.88
N LEU A 222 -28.57 14.81 18.17
CA LEU A 222 -28.00 16.00 18.79
C LEU A 222 -26.48 16.07 18.60
N ALA A 223 -25.77 14.96 18.78
CA ALA A 223 -24.33 14.89 18.55
C ALA A 223 -23.95 15.28 17.11
N ARG A 224 -24.71 14.81 16.11
CA ARG A 224 -24.52 15.21 14.70
C ARG A 224 -24.77 16.71 14.46
N GLU A 225 -25.84 17.26 15.05
CA GLU A 225 -26.15 18.70 14.92
C GLU A 225 -25.09 19.58 15.60
N LEU A 226 -24.43 19.08 16.65
CA LEU A 226 -23.29 19.74 17.29
C LEU A 226 -21.96 19.60 16.50
N GLY A 227 -21.98 18.95 15.34
CA GLY A 227 -20.82 18.83 14.46
C GLY A 227 -19.84 17.73 14.85
N MET A 228 -20.25 16.77 15.70
CA MET A 228 -19.44 15.59 16.01
C MET A 228 -19.31 14.69 14.79
N SER A 229 -18.19 13.98 14.67
CA SER A 229 -17.98 12.98 13.62
C SER A 229 -19.00 11.84 13.74
N GLU A 230 -19.21 11.09 12.65
CA GLU A 230 -20.13 9.95 12.65
C GLU A 230 -19.74 8.87 13.68
N ASP A 231 -18.44 8.68 13.92
CA ASP A 231 -17.98 7.70 14.92
C ASP A 231 -18.18 8.21 16.35
N GLU A 232 -17.99 9.49 16.62
CA GLU A 232 -18.35 10.09 17.91
C GLU A 232 -19.87 10.03 18.14
N ALA A 233 -20.69 10.32 17.14
CA ALA A 233 -22.15 10.21 17.24
C ALA A 233 -22.62 8.78 17.49
N LYS A 234 -21.96 7.77 16.92
CA LYS A 234 -22.22 6.34 17.23
C LYS A 234 -21.81 5.99 18.65
N ASN A 235 -20.69 6.55 19.15
CA ASN A 235 -20.25 6.37 20.52
C ASN A 235 -21.29 6.95 21.50
N VAL A 236 -21.74 8.18 21.27
CA VAL A 236 -22.81 8.80 22.05
C VAL A 236 -24.09 7.95 22.08
N HIS A 237 -24.47 7.36 20.92
CA HIS A 237 -25.62 6.46 20.86
C HIS A 237 -25.43 5.23 21.75
N ALA A 238 -24.27 4.58 21.73
CA ALA A 238 -23.99 3.39 22.53
C ALA A 238 -23.94 3.70 24.02
N VAL A 239 -23.35 4.84 24.41
CA VAL A 239 -23.34 5.34 25.79
C VAL A 239 -24.76 5.59 26.27
N ALA A 240 -25.57 6.28 25.47
CA ALA A 240 -26.95 6.59 25.80
C ALA A 240 -27.84 5.34 25.90
N LEU A 241 -27.57 4.28 25.12
CA LEU A 241 -28.27 3.00 25.26
C LEU A 241 -28.06 2.36 26.63
N LEU A 242 -26.91 2.56 27.24
CA LEU A 242 -26.50 1.91 28.49
C LEU A 242 -26.61 2.84 29.71
N HIS A 243 -27.17 4.06 29.58
CA HIS A 243 -27.22 5.04 30.67
C HIS A 243 -27.92 4.51 31.91
N ASP A 244 -28.90 3.67 31.75
CA ASP A 244 -29.74 3.10 32.82
C ASP A 244 -29.32 1.67 33.25
N ILE A 245 -28.14 1.16 32.81
CA ILE A 245 -27.71 -0.20 33.13
C ILE A 245 -27.66 -0.50 34.61
N GLY A 246 -27.38 0.49 35.42
CA GLY A 246 -27.33 0.35 36.88
C GLY A 246 -28.69 0.04 37.56
N LYS A 247 -29.80 0.17 36.84
CA LYS A 247 -31.14 -0.28 37.33
C LYS A 247 -31.17 -1.78 37.65
N ILE A 248 -30.22 -2.56 37.08
CA ILE A 248 -30.08 -3.98 37.43
C ILE A 248 -29.83 -4.20 38.93
N GLY A 249 -29.18 -3.26 39.61
CA GLY A 249 -28.88 -3.30 41.01
C GLY A 249 -30.04 -2.75 41.91
N VAL A 250 -31.14 -2.24 41.34
CA VAL A 250 -32.30 -1.76 42.09
C VAL A 250 -33.28 -2.92 42.30
N PRO A 251 -33.79 -3.14 43.53
CA PRO A 251 -34.80 -4.16 43.80
C PRO A 251 -36.08 -3.94 43.00
N ASP A 252 -36.66 -5.01 42.43
CA ASP A 252 -37.89 -4.93 41.62
C ASP A 252 -39.06 -4.33 42.33
N SER A 253 -39.18 -4.56 43.67
CA SER A 253 -40.20 -3.96 44.54
C SER A 253 -40.14 -2.42 44.62
N ILE A 254 -38.98 -1.85 44.33
CA ILE A 254 -38.77 -0.39 44.29
C ILE A 254 -38.89 0.09 42.82
N LEU A 255 -38.24 -0.61 41.89
CA LEU A 255 -38.21 -0.25 40.49
C LEU A 255 -39.61 -0.21 39.86
N ASN A 256 -40.42 -1.24 40.14
CA ASN A 256 -41.77 -1.41 39.58
C ASN A 256 -42.90 -1.10 40.60
N LYS A 257 -42.58 -0.32 41.66
CA LYS A 257 -43.58 0.02 42.69
C LYS A 257 -44.74 0.84 42.10
N PRO A 258 -45.97 0.38 42.23
CA PRO A 258 -47.11 1.17 41.82
C PRO A 258 -47.30 2.37 42.80
N GLY A 259 -47.10 3.59 42.32
CA GLY A 259 -47.27 4.83 43.06
C GLY A 259 -45.96 5.54 43.42
N ARG A 260 -46.01 6.44 44.41
CA ARG A 260 -44.83 7.24 44.77
C ARG A 260 -43.86 6.44 45.64
N LEU A 261 -42.57 6.61 45.40
CA LEU A 261 -41.51 6.09 46.27
C LEU A 261 -41.45 6.89 47.57
N THR A 262 -41.14 6.24 48.71
CA THR A 262 -40.72 6.93 49.91
C THR A 262 -39.33 7.57 49.71
N ASP A 263 -38.91 8.44 50.64
CA ASP A 263 -37.62 9.09 50.59
C ASP A 263 -36.44 8.05 50.63
N GLU A 264 -36.61 6.97 51.42
CA GLU A 264 -35.66 5.88 51.54
C GLU A 264 -35.59 5.06 50.24
N GLU A 265 -36.75 4.72 49.65
CA GLU A 265 -36.81 4.00 48.36
C GLU A 265 -36.24 4.84 47.23
N TYR A 266 -36.52 6.15 47.20
CA TYR A 266 -35.97 7.07 46.24
C TYR A 266 -34.44 7.21 46.39
N ALA A 267 -33.91 7.17 47.62
CA ALA A 267 -32.47 7.14 47.86
C ALA A 267 -31.81 5.88 47.32
N ILE A 268 -32.51 4.73 47.30
CA ILE A 268 -32.03 3.50 46.66
C ILE A 268 -32.08 3.66 45.15
N MET A 269 -33.15 4.16 44.56
CA MET A 269 -33.30 4.39 43.14
C MET A 269 -32.18 5.30 42.61
N LYS A 270 -31.83 6.37 43.30
CA LYS A 270 -30.76 7.31 42.93
C LYS A 270 -29.36 6.70 42.89
N LYS A 271 -29.17 5.46 43.34
CA LYS A 271 -27.87 4.78 43.28
C LYS A 271 -27.59 4.14 41.92
N HIS A 272 -28.61 3.99 41.04
CA HIS A 272 -28.40 3.34 39.74
C HIS A 272 -27.28 3.98 38.89
N PRO A 273 -27.06 5.31 38.84
CA PRO A 273 -25.95 5.86 38.04
C PRO A 273 -24.59 5.42 38.56
N VAL A 274 -24.41 5.34 39.86
CA VAL A 274 -23.17 4.89 40.50
C VAL A 274 -22.93 3.39 40.21
N ILE A 275 -23.99 2.58 40.31
CA ILE A 275 -23.95 1.15 40.01
C ILE A 275 -23.61 0.95 38.50
N GLY A 276 -24.26 1.75 37.64
CA GLY A 276 -24.00 1.70 36.20
C GLY A 276 -22.54 2.02 35.84
N ALA A 277 -22.00 3.09 36.44
CA ALA A 277 -20.61 3.45 36.27
C ALA A 277 -19.64 2.34 36.73
N GLU A 278 -19.96 1.69 37.86
CA GLU A 278 -19.14 0.58 38.37
C GLU A 278 -19.20 -0.65 37.46
N ILE A 279 -20.37 -0.96 36.87
CA ILE A 279 -20.51 -2.07 35.89
C ILE A 279 -19.72 -1.79 34.63
N LEU A 280 -19.67 -0.55 34.15
CA LEU A 280 -19.08 -0.17 32.87
C LEU A 280 -17.61 0.24 32.95
N LYS A 281 -17.05 0.39 34.16
CA LYS A 281 -15.68 0.93 34.36
C LYS A 281 -14.57 0.17 33.65
N ASP A 282 -14.74 -1.14 33.48
CA ASP A 282 -13.72 -2.00 32.83
C ASP A 282 -13.91 -2.14 31.29
N ILE A 283 -14.93 -1.48 30.73
CA ILE A 283 -15.24 -1.49 29.33
C ILE A 283 -14.57 -0.29 28.64
N ASN A 284 -13.38 -0.49 28.09
CA ASN A 284 -12.58 0.56 27.44
C ASN A 284 -12.84 0.69 25.93
N ILE A 285 -13.88 0.03 25.39
CA ILE A 285 -14.17 0.01 23.95
C ILE A 285 -14.89 1.30 23.49
N LEU A 286 -15.58 1.98 24.43
CA LEU A 286 -16.36 3.19 24.16
C LEU A 286 -15.91 4.29 25.12
N ASP A 287 -15.44 5.41 24.56
CA ASP A 287 -15.03 6.56 25.37
C ASP A 287 -16.20 7.17 26.14
N GLY A 288 -16.02 7.42 27.43
CA GLY A 288 -17.00 8.07 28.28
C GLY A 288 -18.20 7.20 28.70
N LEU A 289 -18.11 5.88 28.52
CA LEU A 289 -19.21 4.96 28.87
C LEU A 289 -19.58 4.99 30.34
N ASP A 290 -18.60 5.04 31.23
CA ASP A 290 -18.78 5.15 32.67
C ASP A 290 -19.33 6.53 33.10
N ILE A 291 -18.97 7.58 32.36
CA ILE A 291 -19.47 8.96 32.59
C ILE A 291 -20.91 9.09 32.16
N GLY A 292 -21.30 8.48 31.04
CA GLY A 292 -22.67 8.52 30.52
C GLY A 292 -23.67 7.75 31.39
N ALA A 293 -23.21 6.85 32.27
CA ALA A 293 -24.02 6.12 33.22
C ALA A 293 -24.13 6.82 34.58
N LYS A 294 -23.34 7.87 34.86
CA LYS A 294 -23.41 8.72 36.04
C LYS A 294 -24.45 9.81 35.88
#